data_512a3c547be7b745101b8f75f2f5aec7
#
_entry.id   512a3c547be7b745101b8f75f2f5aec7
#
_cell.length_a   1.000
_cell.length_b   1.000
_cell.length_c   1.000
_cell.angle_alpha   90.00
_cell.angle_beta   90.00
_cell.angle_gamma   90.00
#
_symmetry.space_group_name_H-M   'P 1'
#
loop_
_entity.id
_entity.type
_entity.pdbx_description
1 polymer ?
#
loop_
_entity_poly.entity_id
_entity_poly.type
_entity_poly.pdbx_seq_one_letter_code
_entity_poly.pdbx_strand_id
1 'polypeptide(L)'
;IPVGPSRGSGAASLLAYLLNITTVDPLKHDLLFERFLNPSRSNYPDFDIDFADIKRDEIINYVKNKYGYKKVAHIATFATFGPKSAIRDIARLLKTSNDDVDYLMKTISNNCKSINDEYNTNKKFKDLLDIHGNLKTICSLASNIEGLKRQVGLHAAGMILSNENLDELVPTFECDQNTIAIQYDYVLAEKMGLIKMDFLGLKNLTIIDYCIKKINEQYNTNYSIENFPYDEPSSYEQISSMQTLGIFQLESEGMNKVISKLKPSCFNDIVALLALYRPGPMDNIETYIDRKFNGNYTIDSSIEDILKPTYGIIIYQ
;
A
#
# COMPACT_ATOMS: atom_id res chain seq x y z
N ILE A 1 7.82 -5.52 -21.01
CA ILE A 1 6.89 -5.67 -19.85
C ILE A 1 6.52 -4.29 -19.39
N PRO A 2 5.22 -3.97 -19.27
CA PRO A 2 4.78 -2.68 -18.75
C PRO A 2 5.24 -2.45 -17.32
N VAL A 3 5.83 -1.28 -17.09
CA VAL A 3 6.34 -0.83 -15.78
C VAL A 3 5.67 0.48 -15.42
N GLY A 4 5.30 0.64 -14.16
CA GLY A 4 4.76 1.90 -13.64
C GLY A 4 5.81 3.01 -13.64
N PRO A 5 5.38 4.28 -13.69
CA PRO A 5 6.31 5.42 -13.85
C PRO A 5 7.25 5.58 -12.65
N SER A 6 6.73 5.43 -11.46
CA SER A 6 7.46 5.40 -10.18
C SER A 6 6.47 5.37 -9.02
N ARG A 7 6.94 4.93 -7.86
CA ARG A 7 6.24 5.05 -6.58
C ARG A 7 7.22 5.40 -5.47
N GLY A 8 6.72 6.07 -4.42
CA GLY A 8 7.53 6.43 -3.26
C GLY A 8 8.53 7.56 -3.54
N SER A 9 9.56 7.64 -2.71
CA SER A 9 10.55 8.72 -2.77
C SER A 9 11.57 8.61 -3.91
N GLY A 10 11.69 7.43 -4.54
CA GLY A 10 12.62 7.19 -5.64
C GLY A 10 12.39 8.10 -6.86
N ALA A 11 11.15 8.58 -7.05
CA ALA A 11 10.82 9.56 -8.10
C ALA A 11 11.58 10.89 -7.99
N ALA A 12 12.09 11.26 -6.80
CA ALA A 12 12.86 12.48 -6.60
C ALA A 12 14.34 12.36 -7.03
N SER A 13 14.78 11.19 -7.49
CA SER A 13 16.15 10.98 -7.95
C SER A 13 16.32 11.26 -9.43
N LEU A 14 17.03 12.33 -9.76
CA LEU A 14 17.40 12.64 -11.15
C LEU A 14 18.28 11.51 -11.75
N LEU A 15 19.15 10.90 -10.96
CA LEU A 15 19.96 9.78 -11.42
C LEU A 15 19.10 8.57 -11.78
N ALA A 16 18.09 8.24 -10.97
CA ALA A 16 17.16 7.14 -11.27
C ALA A 16 16.35 7.42 -12.55
N TYR A 17 15.96 8.66 -12.78
CA TYR A 17 15.31 9.10 -14.01
C TYR A 17 16.22 8.95 -15.24
N LEU A 18 17.47 9.43 -15.17
CA LEU A 18 18.44 9.33 -16.26
C LEU A 18 18.84 7.87 -16.59
N LEU A 19 18.77 6.98 -15.59
CA LEU A 19 19.00 5.53 -15.77
C LEU A 19 17.76 4.76 -16.19
N ASN A 20 16.62 5.45 -16.43
CA ASN A 20 15.32 4.84 -16.74
C ASN A 20 14.81 3.84 -15.67
N ILE A 21 15.19 4.04 -14.40
CA ILE A 21 14.63 3.31 -13.26
C ILE A 21 13.25 3.88 -12.94
N THR A 22 13.10 5.21 -13.08
CA THR A 22 11.83 5.93 -12.98
C THR A 22 11.57 6.70 -14.28
N THR A 23 10.30 6.95 -14.61
CA THR A 23 9.93 7.76 -15.80
C THR A 23 9.34 9.13 -15.43
N VAL A 24 9.32 9.44 -14.13
CA VAL A 24 8.91 10.76 -13.61
C VAL A 24 10.13 11.69 -13.61
N ASP A 25 10.06 12.78 -14.37
CA ASP A 25 11.09 13.83 -14.36
C ASP A 25 10.99 14.65 -13.06
N PRO A 26 11.97 14.52 -12.14
CA PRO A 26 11.92 15.22 -10.85
C PRO A 26 12.04 16.75 -11.00
N LEU A 27 12.68 17.24 -12.06
CA LEU A 27 12.83 18.69 -12.28
C LEU A 27 11.52 19.31 -12.79
N LYS A 28 10.79 18.59 -13.65
CA LYS A 28 9.49 19.04 -14.16
C LYS A 28 8.42 19.15 -13.07
N HIS A 29 8.56 18.37 -12.00
CA HIS A 29 7.58 18.29 -10.91
C HIS A 29 8.11 18.88 -9.59
N ASP A 30 9.25 19.59 -9.60
CA ASP A 30 9.89 20.22 -8.44
C ASP A 30 10.04 19.25 -7.24
N LEU A 31 10.42 17.99 -7.52
CA LEU A 31 10.58 16.97 -6.48
C LEU A 31 11.89 17.16 -5.73
N LEU A 32 11.81 17.18 -4.40
CA LEU A 32 12.96 17.39 -3.54
C LEU A 32 13.77 16.10 -3.36
N PHE A 33 15.06 16.14 -3.75
CA PHE A 33 15.99 15.01 -3.60
C PHE A 33 16.19 14.58 -2.13
N GLU A 34 16.13 15.54 -1.21
CA GLU A 34 16.27 15.32 0.24
C GLU A 34 15.18 14.41 0.82
N ARG A 35 14.06 14.28 0.12
CA ARG A 35 13.02 13.29 0.48
C ARG A 35 13.46 11.87 0.16
N PHE A 36 14.25 11.67 -0.87
CA PHE A 36 14.79 10.36 -1.28
C PHE A 36 16.01 10.00 -0.45
N LEU A 37 17.01 10.87 -0.42
CA LEU A 37 18.23 10.69 0.36
C LEU A 37 18.56 11.96 1.14
N ASN A 38 18.88 11.79 2.42
CA ASN A 38 19.21 12.88 3.32
C ASN A 38 20.16 12.34 4.40
N PRO A 39 21.22 13.09 4.79
CA PRO A 39 22.22 12.64 5.75
C PRO A 39 21.66 12.25 7.12
N SER A 40 20.51 12.79 7.51
CA SER A 40 19.83 12.43 8.76
C SER A 40 18.99 11.15 8.68
N ARG A 41 18.81 10.58 7.48
CA ARG A 41 18.02 9.37 7.27
C ARG A 41 18.93 8.15 7.35
N SER A 42 18.67 7.26 8.29
CA SER A 42 19.48 6.05 8.54
C SER A 42 19.08 4.85 7.64
N ASN A 43 17.90 4.89 7.01
CA ASN A 43 17.39 3.78 6.21
C ASN A 43 17.86 3.88 4.77
N TYR A 44 18.11 2.72 4.15
CA TYR A 44 18.37 2.64 2.72
C TYR A 44 17.19 3.18 1.91
N PRO A 45 17.45 3.72 0.70
CA PRO A 45 16.38 4.11 -0.22
C PRO A 45 15.55 2.89 -0.62
N ASP A 46 14.23 3.05 -0.62
CA ASP A 46 13.26 2.04 -1.02
C ASP A 46 12.74 2.33 -2.41
N PHE A 47 12.81 1.36 -3.31
CA PHE A 47 12.26 1.44 -4.66
C PHE A 47 11.12 0.44 -4.80
N ASP A 48 9.91 0.97 -4.84
CA ASP A 48 8.72 0.24 -5.22
C ASP A 48 8.56 0.27 -6.74
N ILE A 49 8.57 -0.88 -7.38
CA ILE A 49 8.43 -1.00 -8.83
C ILE A 49 7.15 -1.75 -9.14
N ASP A 50 6.22 -1.06 -9.81
CA ASP A 50 4.97 -1.64 -10.28
C ASP A 50 5.17 -2.28 -11.65
N PHE A 51 4.81 -3.54 -11.79
CA PHE A 51 4.77 -4.28 -13.05
C PHE A 51 3.34 -4.69 -13.40
N ALA A 52 3.05 -4.92 -14.66
CA ALA A 52 1.82 -5.61 -15.04
C ALA A 52 1.73 -6.95 -14.29
N ASP A 53 0.62 -7.18 -13.58
CA ASP A 53 0.49 -8.30 -12.63
C ASP A 53 0.71 -9.67 -13.29
N ILE A 54 0.20 -9.86 -14.52
CA ILE A 54 0.39 -11.09 -15.31
C ILE A 54 1.85 -11.34 -15.74
N LYS A 55 2.72 -10.34 -15.63
CA LYS A 55 4.14 -10.40 -16.03
C LYS A 55 5.11 -10.43 -14.85
N ARG A 56 4.61 -10.34 -13.64
CA ARG A 56 5.44 -10.29 -12.42
C ARG A 56 6.33 -11.52 -12.26
N ASP A 57 5.82 -12.72 -12.53
CA ASP A 57 6.58 -13.95 -12.39
C ASP A 57 7.70 -14.06 -13.44
N GLU A 58 7.50 -13.50 -14.63
CA GLU A 58 8.57 -13.40 -15.66
C GLU A 58 9.73 -12.52 -15.14
N ILE A 59 9.42 -11.42 -14.43
CA ILE A 59 10.43 -10.54 -13.82
C ILE A 59 11.20 -11.28 -12.72
N ILE A 60 10.51 -11.97 -11.83
CA ILE A 60 11.13 -12.74 -10.76
C ILE A 60 12.07 -13.78 -11.33
N ASN A 61 11.65 -14.50 -12.36
CA ASN A 61 12.48 -15.50 -13.05
C ASN A 61 13.68 -14.86 -13.75
N TYR A 62 13.50 -13.70 -14.39
CA TYR A 62 14.61 -12.94 -14.98
C TYR A 62 15.67 -12.56 -13.94
N VAL A 63 15.23 -12.04 -12.78
CA VAL A 63 16.13 -11.66 -11.68
C VAL A 63 16.87 -12.87 -11.12
N LYS A 64 16.17 -13.99 -10.90
CA LYS A 64 16.79 -15.25 -10.45
C LYS A 64 17.83 -15.76 -11.46
N ASN A 65 17.53 -15.73 -12.75
CA ASN A 65 18.44 -16.16 -13.80
C ASN A 65 19.67 -15.25 -13.91
N LYS A 66 19.48 -13.93 -13.75
CA LYS A 66 20.54 -12.93 -13.85
C LYS A 66 21.52 -12.96 -12.68
N TYR A 67 21.00 -13.07 -11.45
CA TYR A 67 21.80 -12.95 -10.22
C TYR A 67 22.12 -14.30 -9.58
N GLY A 68 21.37 -15.33 -9.90
CA GLY A 68 21.50 -16.68 -9.35
C GLY A 68 20.41 -17.03 -8.35
N TYR A 69 19.92 -18.27 -8.41
CA TYR A 69 18.80 -18.75 -7.57
C TYR A 69 19.08 -18.69 -6.07
N LYS A 70 20.34 -18.84 -5.65
CA LYS A 70 20.75 -18.75 -4.24
C LYS A 70 20.92 -17.32 -3.72
N LYS A 71 20.92 -16.34 -4.63
CA LYS A 71 21.13 -14.91 -4.31
C LYS A 71 19.84 -14.09 -4.33
N VAL A 72 18.72 -14.72 -4.65
CA VAL A 72 17.40 -14.09 -4.75
C VAL A 72 16.41 -14.90 -3.95
N ALA A 73 15.81 -14.30 -2.94
CA ALA A 73 14.85 -14.97 -2.06
C ALA A 73 13.60 -14.12 -1.79
N HIS A 74 12.50 -14.79 -1.50
CA HIS A 74 11.32 -14.14 -0.91
C HIS A 74 11.57 -13.80 0.56
N ILE A 75 10.78 -12.87 1.09
CA ILE A 75 10.77 -12.52 2.50
C ILE A 75 9.64 -13.29 3.18
N ALA A 76 9.91 -13.91 4.33
CA ALA A 76 8.86 -14.55 5.13
C ALA A 76 7.97 -13.50 5.79
N THR A 77 6.69 -13.83 5.92
CA THR A 77 5.74 -13.11 6.77
C THR A 77 5.22 -14.04 7.85
N PHE A 78 5.00 -13.51 9.04
CA PHE A 78 4.50 -14.28 10.17
C PHE A 78 3.15 -13.73 10.59
N ALA A 79 2.09 -14.39 10.16
CA ALA A 79 0.75 -14.09 10.67
C ALA A 79 0.65 -14.49 12.14
N THR A 80 0.12 -13.61 12.98
CA THR A 80 -0.13 -13.85 14.39
C THR A 80 -1.62 -14.08 14.66
N PHE A 81 -1.94 -14.69 15.78
CA PHE A 81 -3.31 -14.75 16.25
C PHE A 81 -3.75 -13.36 16.71
N GLY A 82 -4.61 -12.71 15.93
CA GLY A 82 -5.33 -11.53 16.39
C GLY A 82 -6.56 -11.95 17.24
N PRO A 83 -7.18 -11.03 18.01
CA PRO A 83 -8.28 -11.33 18.93
C PRO A 83 -9.39 -12.16 18.30
N LYS A 84 -9.94 -11.70 17.16
CA LYS A 84 -11.05 -12.38 16.48
C LYS A 84 -10.67 -13.74 15.90
N SER A 85 -9.44 -13.91 15.42
CA SER A 85 -8.96 -15.19 14.88
C SER A 85 -8.68 -16.21 15.99
N ALA A 86 -8.08 -15.77 17.10
CA ALA A 86 -7.85 -16.61 18.26
C ALA A 86 -9.16 -17.17 18.83
N ILE A 87 -10.17 -16.32 19.01
CA ILE A 87 -11.49 -16.75 19.49
C ILE A 87 -12.14 -17.77 18.55
N ARG A 88 -12.13 -17.53 17.23
CA ARG A 88 -12.71 -18.47 16.26
C ARG A 88 -12.00 -19.82 16.25
N ASP A 89 -10.68 -19.83 16.34
CA ASP A 89 -9.91 -21.09 16.32
C ASP A 89 -10.14 -21.89 17.61
N ILE A 90 -10.17 -21.24 18.78
CA ILE A 90 -10.51 -21.92 20.06
C ILE A 90 -11.96 -22.39 20.05
N ALA A 91 -12.91 -21.58 19.59
CA ALA A 91 -14.32 -21.97 19.50
C ALA A 91 -14.52 -23.22 18.61
N ARG A 92 -13.79 -23.27 17.47
CA ARG A 92 -13.79 -24.42 16.57
C ARG A 92 -13.23 -25.69 17.26
N LEU A 93 -12.14 -25.57 18.02
CA LEU A 93 -11.56 -26.68 18.78
C LEU A 93 -12.51 -27.20 19.85
N LEU A 94 -13.25 -26.32 20.52
CA LEU A 94 -14.23 -26.65 21.53
C LEU A 94 -15.60 -27.05 20.96
N LYS A 95 -15.72 -27.09 19.60
CA LYS A 95 -16.95 -27.44 18.86
C LYS A 95 -18.15 -26.59 19.28
N THR A 96 -17.92 -25.33 19.56
CA THR A 96 -18.97 -24.34 19.87
C THR A 96 -19.82 -24.05 18.64
N SER A 97 -21.12 -23.77 18.83
CA SER A 97 -22.02 -23.45 17.72
C SER A 97 -21.55 -22.18 16.96
N ASN A 98 -21.73 -22.18 15.63
CA ASN A 98 -21.38 -21.02 14.83
C ASN A 98 -22.22 -19.78 15.22
N ASP A 99 -23.47 -19.98 15.61
CA ASP A 99 -24.37 -18.88 15.99
C ASP A 99 -23.87 -18.15 17.25
N ASP A 100 -23.40 -18.90 18.27
CA ASP A 100 -22.81 -18.33 19.48
C ASP A 100 -21.53 -17.57 19.18
N VAL A 101 -20.69 -18.11 18.30
CA VAL A 101 -19.44 -17.46 17.88
C VAL A 101 -19.73 -16.19 17.09
N ASP A 102 -20.68 -16.22 16.15
CA ASP A 102 -21.04 -15.05 15.35
C ASP A 102 -21.70 -13.96 16.19
N TYR A 103 -22.50 -14.35 17.18
CA TYR A 103 -23.05 -13.43 18.16
C TYR A 103 -21.96 -12.73 18.96
N LEU A 104 -20.99 -13.51 19.48
CA LEU A 104 -19.81 -12.98 20.17
C LEU A 104 -19.00 -12.05 19.28
N MET A 105 -18.74 -12.42 18.01
CA MET A 105 -17.99 -11.60 17.07
C MET A 105 -18.62 -10.24 16.79
N LYS A 106 -19.96 -10.14 16.79
CA LYS A 106 -20.70 -8.87 16.60
C LYS A 106 -20.55 -7.90 17.77
N THR A 107 -20.20 -8.40 18.96
CA THR A 107 -19.98 -7.54 20.14
C THR A 107 -18.57 -6.96 20.20
N ILE A 108 -17.60 -7.55 19.47
CA ILE A 108 -16.19 -7.13 19.48
C ILE A 108 -15.99 -5.91 18.57
N SER A 109 -15.39 -4.87 19.12
CA SER A 109 -15.06 -3.65 18.41
C SER A 109 -14.21 -3.90 17.16
N ASN A 110 -14.40 -3.09 16.11
CA ASN A 110 -13.60 -3.22 14.89
C ASN A 110 -12.11 -2.93 15.13
N ASN A 111 -11.81 -2.06 16.10
CA ASN A 111 -10.46 -1.66 16.47
C ASN A 111 -9.95 -2.39 17.72
N CYS A 112 -10.49 -3.58 18.03
CA CYS A 112 -10.07 -4.38 19.16
C CYS A 112 -8.57 -4.72 19.05
N LYS A 113 -7.79 -4.29 20.03
CA LYS A 113 -6.34 -4.52 20.09
C LYS A 113 -6.00 -5.82 20.81
N SER A 114 -6.70 -6.13 21.88
CA SER A 114 -6.58 -7.40 22.61
C SER A 114 -7.91 -7.81 23.23
N ILE A 115 -8.06 -9.11 23.50
CA ILE A 115 -9.25 -9.67 24.15
C ILE A 115 -9.42 -9.11 25.56
N ASN A 116 -8.31 -8.93 26.27
CA ASN A 116 -8.33 -8.40 27.64
C ASN A 116 -8.71 -6.91 27.66
N ASP A 117 -8.19 -6.09 26.73
CA ASP A 117 -8.59 -4.69 26.61
C ASP A 117 -10.07 -4.58 26.27
N GLU A 118 -10.56 -5.42 25.35
CA GLU A 118 -11.96 -5.45 24.96
C GLU A 118 -12.87 -5.79 26.15
N TYR A 119 -12.50 -6.79 26.96
CA TYR A 119 -13.21 -7.15 28.19
C TYR A 119 -13.29 -5.98 29.19
N ASN A 120 -12.22 -5.19 29.30
CA ASN A 120 -12.15 -4.10 30.26
C ASN A 120 -12.88 -2.82 29.77
N THR A 121 -12.93 -2.58 28.47
CA THR A 121 -13.42 -1.32 27.89
C THR A 121 -14.80 -1.43 27.25
N ASN A 122 -15.17 -2.62 26.75
CA ASN A 122 -16.44 -2.85 26.08
C ASN A 122 -17.47 -3.53 26.99
N LYS A 123 -18.39 -2.73 27.54
CA LYS A 123 -19.42 -3.23 28.46
C LYS A 123 -20.29 -4.33 27.85
N LYS A 124 -20.67 -4.22 26.57
CA LYS A 124 -21.50 -5.24 25.90
C LYS A 124 -20.79 -6.59 25.81
N PHE A 125 -19.50 -6.57 25.47
CA PHE A 125 -18.67 -7.78 25.40
C PHE A 125 -18.49 -8.38 26.79
N LYS A 126 -18.22 -7.58 27.79
CA LYS A 126 -18.08 -8.02 29.19
C LYS A 126 -19.35 -8.67 29.72
N ASP A 127 -20.51 -7.97 29.62
CA ASP A 127 -21.79 -8.47 30.09
C ASP A 127 -22.15 -9.81 29.43
N LEU A 128 -21.88 -9.97 28.12
CA LEU A 128 -22.07 -11.23 27.41
C LEU A 128 -21.22 -12.36 27.98
N LEU A 129 -19.94 -12.13 28.25
CA LEU A 129 -19.03 -13.15 28.79
C LEU A 129 -19.37 -13.52 30.26
N ASP A 130 -19.88 -12.57 31.03
CA ASP A 130 -20.26 -12.79 32.42
C ASP A 130 -21.57 -13.64 32.54
N ILE A 131 -22.43 -13.58 31.51
CA ILE A 131 -23.65 -14.40 31.42
C ILE A 131 -23.34 -15.80 30.86
N HIS A 132 -22.45 -15.88 29.85
CA HIS A 132 -22.17 -17.15 29.13
C HIS A 132 -20.79 -17.71 29.48
N GLY A 133 -20.73 -18.55 30.50
CA GLY A 133 -19.47 -19.12 31.01
C GLY A 133 -18.64 -19.86 29.98
N ASN A 134 -19.30 -20.50 28.98
CA ASN A 134 -18.60 -21.13 27.86
C ASN A 134 -17.90 -20.15 26.93
N LEU A 135 -18.50 -19.03 26.62
CA LEU A 135 -17.88 -17.98 25.82
C LEU A 135 -16.73 -17.31 26.59
N LYS A 136 -16.87 -17.14 27.89
CA LYS A 136 -15.80 -16.68 28.77
C LYS A 136 -14.59 -17.59 28.76
N THR A 137 -14.82 -18.92 28.82
CA THR A 137 -13.74 -19.91 28.72
C THR A 137 -13.03 -19.84 27.37
N ILE A 138 -13.78 -19.71 26.27
CA ILE A 138 -13.21 -19.53 24.91
C ILE A 138 -12.33 -18.29 24.87
N CYS A 139 -12.80 -17.13 25.34
CA CYS A 139 -12.05 -15.89 25.34
C CYS A 139 -10.80 -15.96 26.25
N SER A 140 -10.90 -16.61 27.41
CA SER A 140 -9.76 -16.83 28.30
C SER A 140 -8.69 -17.73 27.67
N LEU A 141 -9.06 -18.80 26.97
CA LEU A 141 -8.10 -19.61 26.22
C LEU A 141 -7.53 -18.89 25.02
N ALA A 142 -8.36 -18.13 24.30
CA ALA A 142 -7.94 -17.35 23.16
C ALA A 142 -6.94 -16.24 23.52
N SER A 143 -7.09 -15.60 24.68
CA SER A 143 -6.14 -14.58 25.15
C SER A 143 -4.73 -15.16 25.43
N ASN A 144 -4.62 -16.45 25.73
CA ASN A 144 -3.31 -17.09 25.95
C ASN A 144 -2.55 -17.38 24.65
N ILE A 145 -3.25 -17.48 23.53
CA ILE A 145 -2.63 -17.69 22.20
C ILE A 145 -2.55 -16.41 21.38
N GLU A 146 -3.21 -15.35 21.84
CA GLU A 146 -3.17 -14.05 21.16
C GLU A 146 -1.72 -13.54 21.04
N GLY A 147 -1.36 -13.04 19.84
CA GLY A 147 -0.02 -12.58 19.53
C GLY A 147 0.98 -13.67 19.16
N LEU A 148 0.70 -14.96 19.43
CA LEU A 148 1.57 -16.05 18.98
C LEU A 148 1.55 -16.17 17.46
N LYS A 149 2.66 -16.62 16.88
CA LYS A 149 2.77 -16.90 15.44
C LYS A 149 1.85 -18.07 15.07
N ARG A 150 1.00 -17.84 14.07
CA ARG A 150 0.01 -18.80 13.59
C ARG A 150 0.48 -19.58 12.38
N GLN A 151 0.98 -18.85 11.39
CA GLN A 151 1.47 -19.44 10.14
C GLN A 151 2.57 -18.57 9.53
N VAL A 152 3.39 -19.21 8.73
CA VAL A 152 4.37 -18.55 7.87
C VAL A 152 3.74 -18.37 6.49
N GLY A 153 3.92 -17.18 5.92
CA GLY A 153 3.55 -16.86 4.55
C GLY A 153 4.74 -16.22 3.84
N LEU A 154 4.55 -15.82 2.59
CA LEU A 154 5.52 -15.06 1.83
C LEU A 154 5.05 -13.62 1.67
N HIS A 155 5.97 -12.68 1.70
CA HIS A 155 5.68 -11.28 1.39
C HIS A 155 5.23 -11.15 -0.06
N ALA A 156 4.12 -10.46 -0.29
CA ALA A 156 3.49 -10.42 -1.61
C ALA A 156 4.37 -9.80 -2.70
N ALA A 157 5.23 -8.83 -2.34
CA ALA A 157 6.04 -8.04 -3.28
C ALA A 157 7.54 -8.13 -3.00
N GLY A 158 7.94 -8.21 -1.72
CA GLY A 158 9.32 -8.09 -1.29
C GLY A 158 10.19 -9.27 -1.71
N MET A 159 11.30 -8.91 -2.33
CA MET A 159 12.38 -9.83 -2.70
C MET A 159 13.69 -9.34 -2.10
N ILE A 160 14.51 -10.25 -1.65
CA ILE A 160 15.89 -9.97 -1.23
C ILE A 160 16.82 -10.29 -2.39
N LEU A 161 17.74 -9.36 -2.65
CA LEU A 161 18.86 -9.56 -3.56
C LEU A 161 20.17 -9.46 -2.77
N SER A 162 21.12 -10.37 -3.07
CA SER A 162 22.43 -10.39 -2.44
C SER A 162 23.53 -10.64 -3.47
N ASN A 163 24.73 -10.15 -3.18
CA ASN A 163 25.92 -10.49 -3.94
C ASN A 163 26.51 -11.87 -3.56
N GLU A 164 26.12 -12.38 -2.39
CA GLU A 164 26.54 -13.67 -1.84
C GLU A 164 25.36 -14.64 -1.77
N ASN A 165 25.61 -15.91 -1.58
CA ASN A 165 24.54 -16.88 -1.38
C ASN A 165 23.81 -16.60 -0.08
N LEU A 166 22.49 -16.51 -0.13
CA LEU A 166 21.66 -16.15 1.03
C LEU A 166 21.69 -17.23 2.13
N ASP A 167 21.88 -18.49 1.78
CA ASP A 167 22.01 -19.60 2.72
C ASP A 167 23.29 -19.54 3.58
N GLU A 168 24.30 -18.76 3.16
CA GLU A 168 25.51 -18.47 3.92
C GLU A 168 25.37 -17.26 4.86
N LEU A 169 24.39 -16.39 4.59
CA LEU A 169 24.18 -15.14 5.34
C LEU A 169 23.06 -15.25 6.38
N VAL A 170 21.97 -15.93 6.04
CA VAL A 170 20.75 -15.99 6.85
C VAL A 170 20.06 -17.34 6.70
N PRO A 171 19.29 -17.78 7.71
CA PRO A 171 18.46 -18.98 7.58
C PRO A 171 17.46 -18.85 6.44
N THR A 172 17.41 -19.85 5.57
CA THR A 172 16.49 -19.95 4.44
C THR A 172 15.59 -21.19 4.54
N PHE A 173 14.51 -21.23 3.79
CA PHE A 173 13.71 -22.43 3.55
C PHE A 173 13.23 -22.48 2.11
N GLU A 174 13.03 -23.66 1.60
CA GLU A 174 12.47 -23.87 0.26
C GLU A 174 10.94 -23.73 0.32
N CYS A 175 10.38 -22.95 -0.60
CA CYS A 175 8.95 -22.76 -0.75
C CYS A 175 8.39 -23.68 -1.84
N ASP A 176 9.06 -23.71 -3.00
CA ASP A 176 8.77 -24.50 -4.20
C ASP A 176 10.07 -24.83 -4.92
N GLN A 177 10.00 -25.60 -6.01
CA GLN A 177 11.17 -25.89 -6.85
C GLN A 177 11.87 -24.59 -7.28
N ASN A 178 13.14 -24.44 -6.90
CA ASN A 178 13.98 -23.28 -7.20
C ASN A 178 13.48 -21.94 -6.60
N THR A 179 12.69 -21.99 -5.54
CA THR A 179 12.23 -20.79 -4.83
C THR A 179 12.57 -20.90 -3.35
N ILE A 180 13.42 -20.01 -2.89
CA ILE A 180 13.81 -19.91 -1.48
C ILE A 180 13.21 -18.65 -0.83
N ALA A 181 12.97 -18.72 0.47
CA ALA A 181 12.64 -17.56 1.28
C ALA A 181 13.59 -17.47 2.48
N ILE A 182 13.90 -16.27 2.91
CA ILE A 182 14.61 -16.04 4.16
C ILE A 182 13.64 -16.25 5.33
N GLN A 183 14.12 -16.79 6.46
CA GLN A 183 13.30 -17.03 7.66
C GLN A 183 13.09 -15.78 8.52
N TYR A 184 13.44 -14.62 8.00
CA TYR A 184 13.25 -13.33 8.64
C TYR A 184 12.13 -12.55 7.96
N ASP A 185 11.43 -11.71 8.75
CA ASP A 185 10.57 -10.67 8.20
C ASP A 185 11.42 -9.52 7.64
N TYR A 186 10.74 -8.54 7.01
CA TYR A 186 11.45 -7.43 6.36
C TYR A 186 12.25 -6.57 7.35
N VAL A 187 11.77 -6.40 8.60
CA VAL A 187 12.43 -5.58 9.62
C VAL A 187 13.77 -6.20 10.03
N LEU A 188 13.79 -7.52 10.22
CA LEU A 188 15.01 -8.24 10.54
C LEU A 188 15.94 -8.31 9.33
N ALA A 189 15.40 -8.48 8.12
CA ALA A 189 16.20 -8.47 6.89
C ALA A 189 16.96 -7.16 6.69
N GLU A 190 16.31 -6.01 6.90
CA GLU A 190 16.95 -4.69 6.86
C GLU A 190 18.03 -4.53 7.94
N LYS A 191 17.77 -4.99 9.17
CA LYS A 191 18.77 -4.97 10.25
C LYS A 191 20.00 -5.82 9.96
N MET A 192 19.85 -6.87 9.17
CA MET A 192 20.96 -7.71 8.69
C MET A 192 21.69 -7.09 7.49
N GLY A 193 21.28 -5.90 7.03
CA GLY A 193 21.89 -5.22 5.89
C GLY A 193 21.51 -5.80 4.53
N LEU A 194 20.45 -6.62 4.45
CA LEU A 194 19.96 -7.17 3.21
C LEU A 194 19.16 -6.13 2.42
N ILE A 195 19.36 -6.09 1.11
CA ILE A 195 18.65 -5.16 0.22
C ILE A 195 17.29 -5.76 -0.18
N LYS A 196 16.22 -5.06 0.20
CA LYS A 196 14.86 -5.38 -0.21
C LYS A 196 14.52 -4.63 -1.51
N MET A 197 13.90 -5.33 -2.45
CA MET A 197 13.32 -4.78 -3.67
C MET A 197 11.84 -5.20 -3.74
N ASP A 198 10.94 -4.25 -3.93
CA ASP A 198 9.51 -4.55 -4.04
C ASP A 198 9.07 -4.63 -5.49
N PHE A 199 8.77 -5.87 -5.95
CA PHE A 199 8.21 -6.15 -7.26
C PHE A 199 6.69 -6.32 -7.15
N LEU A 200 5.98 -5.22 -7.35
CA LEU A 200 4.53 -5.17 -7.18
C LEU A 200 3.79 -5.51 -8.48
N GLY A 201 2.77 -6.34 -8.38
CA GLY A 201 1.87 -6.64 -9.51
C GLY A 201 0.68 -5.68 -9.49
N LEU A 202 0.51 -4.88 -10.54
CA LEU A 202 -0.57 -3.91 -10.67
C LEU A 202 -1.47 -4.25 -11.87
N LYS A 203 -2.72 -4.66 -11.61
CA LYS A 203 -3.73 -4.98 -12.65
C LYS A 203 -3.99 -3.84 -13.63
N ASN A 204 -3.96 -2.60 -13.12
CA ASN A 204 -4.19 -1.42 -13.95
C ASN A 204 -3.15 -1.29 -15.08
N LEU A 205 -1.89 -1.65 -14.82
CA LEU A 205 -0.87 -1.68 -15.89
C LEU A 205 -1.17 -2.73 -16.96
N THR A 206 -1.66 -3.90 -16.57
CA THR A 206 -2.10 -4.93 -17.51
C THR A 206 -3.27 -4.44 -18.38
N ILE A 207 -4.26 -3.76 -17.77
CA ILE A 207 -5.42 -3.21 -18.47
C ILE A 207 -4.98 -2.13 -19.46
N ILE A 208 -4.13 -1.19 -19.03
CA ILE A 208 -3.63 -0.09 -19.86
C ILE A 208 -2.85 -0.65 -21.07
N ASP A 209 -1.92 -1.58 -20.83
CA ASP A 209 -1.14 -2.23 -21.89
C ASP A 209 -2.03 -2.93 -22.92
N TYR A 210 -3.04 -3.68 -22.43
CA TYR A 210 -4.00 -4.34 -23.30
C TYR A 210 -4.80 -3.35 -24.13
N CYS A 211 -5.30 -2.26 -23.53
CA CYS A 211 -6.05 -1.22 -24.23
C CYS A 211 -5.20 -0.53 -25.30
N ILE A 212 -3.96 -0.14 -24.96
CA ILE A 212 -3.04 0.51 -25.91
C ILE A 212 -2.76 -0.42 -27.11
N LYS A 213 -2.47 -1.69 -26.86
CA LYS A 213 -2.24 -2.67 -27.93
C LYS A 213 -3.44 -2.82 -28.83
N LYS A 214 -4.65 -2.93 -28.26
CA LYS A 214 -5.89 -3.05 -29.04
C LYS A 214 -6.17 -1.82 -29.89
N ILE A 215 -5.96 -0.62 -29.35
CA ILE A 215 -6.14 0.63 -30.10
C ILE A 215 -5.11 0.71 -31.24
N ASN A 216 -3.85 0.41 -30.97
CA ASN A 216 -2.80 0.42 -31.99
C ASN A 216 -3.07 -0.59 -33.12
N GLU A 217 -3.53 -1.82 -32.79
CA GLU A 217 -3.92 -2.83 -33.76
C GLU A 217 -5.13 -2.38 -34.60
N GLN A 218 -6.17 -1.85 -33.96
CA GLN A 218 -7.43 -1.51 -34.63
C GLN A 218 -7.33 -0.27 -35.53
N TYR A 219 -6.56 0.74 -35.09
CA TYR A 219 -6.50 2.03 -35.78
C TYR A 219 -5.16 2.28 -36.46
N ASN A 220 -4.26 1.28 -36.46
CA ASN A 220 -2.90 1.38 -37.01
C ASN A 220 -2.14 2.61 -36.48
N THR A 221 -2.20 2.81 -35.16
CA THR A 221 -1.54 3.88 -34.42
C THR A 221 -0.32 3.35 -33.66
N ASN A 222 0.49 4.22 -33.09
CA ASN A 222 1.66 3.86 -32.27
C ASN A 222 1.64 4.63 -30.96
N TYR A 223 0.55 4.47 -30.19
CA TYR A 223 0.47 5.05 -28.86
C TYR A 223 1.34 4.26 -27.87
N SER A 224 1.93 4.98 -26.92
CA SER A 224 2.60 4.40 -25.74
C SER A 224 2.18 5.18 -24.49
N ILE A 225 2.35 4.59 -23.33
CA ILE A 225 1.93 5.20 -22.06
C ILE A 225 2.65 6.53 -21.78
N GLU A 226 3.89 6.69 -22.27
CA GLU A 226 4.71 7.87 -22.09
C GLU A 226 4.23 9.06 -22.92
N ASN A 227 3.40 8.82 -23.94
CA ASN A 227 2.95 9.83 -24.89
C ASN A 227 1.60 10.45 -24.52
N PHE A 228 0.97 10.01 -23.42
CA PHE A 228 -0.31 10.58 -23.01
C PHE A 228 -0.13 11.91 -22.27
N PRO A 229 -0.94 12.94 -22.63
CA PRO A 229 -0.91 14.21 -21.92
C PRO A 229 -1.55 14.10 -20.53
N TYR A 230 -1.07 14.94 -19.59
CA TYR A 230 -1.64 15.02 -18.24
C TYR A 230 -2.76 16.05 -18.10
N ASP A 231 -3.04 16.82 -19.16
CA ASP A 231 -3.90 18.00 -19.15
C ASP A 231 -5.16 17.85 -20.03
N GLU A 232 -5.51 16.63 -20.39
CA GLU A 232 -6.70 16.34 -21.20
C GLU A 232 -8.00 16.62 -20.41
N PRO A 233 -8.79 17.68 -20.75
CA PRO A 233 -9.95 18.10 -19.97
C PRO A 233 -11.02 17.03 -19.83
N SER A 234 -11.27 16.24 -20.88
CA SER A 234 -12.30 15.19 -20.89
C SER A 234 -12.05 14.11 -19.82
N SER A 235 -10.77 13.85 -19.49
CA SER A 235 -10.40 12.93 -18.43
C SER A 235 -10.82 13.45 -17.06
N TYR A 236 -10.65 14.74 -16.80
CA TYR A 236 -11.06 15.35 -15.53
C TYR A 236 -12.58 15.49 -15.43
N GLU A 237 -13.29 15.75 -16.53
CA GLU A 237 -14.74 15.74 -16.58
C GLU A 237 -15.30 14.34 -16.22
N GLN A 238 -14.71 13.29 -16.79
CA GLN A 238 -15.07 11.91 -16.46
C GLN A 238 -14.83 11.59 -14.99
N ILE A 239 -13.67 11.94 -14.45
CA ILE A 239 -13.37 11.73 -13.02
C ILE A 239 -14.35 12.52 -12.16
N SER A 240 -14.59 13.80 -12.46
CA SER A 240 -15.49 14.67 -11.70
C SER A 240 -16.95 14.22 -11.73
N SER A 241 -17.36 13.49 -12.76
CA SER A 241 -18.67 12.82 -12.85
C SER A 241 -18.74 11.48 -12.11
N MET A 242 -17.71 11.12 -11.36
CA MET A 242 -17.59 9.86 -10.59
C MET A 242 -17.55 8.58 -11.47
N GLN A 243 -17.22 8.70 -12.74
CA GLN A 243 -16.98 7.56 -13.62
C GLN A 243 -15.55 7.04 -13.44
N THR A 244 -15.25 6.54 -12.24
CA THR A 244 -13.89 6.19 -11.81
C THR A 244 -13.64 4.69 -11.71
N LEU A 245 -14.55 3.87 -12.20
CA LEU A 245 -14.40 2.41 -12.20
C LEU A 245 -13.13 1.99 -12.95
N GLY A 246 -12.24 1.25 -12.30
CA GLY A 246 -10.97 0.82 -12.85
C GLY A 246 -9.86 1.88 -12.85
N ILE A 247 -10.13 3.09 -12.39
CA ILE A 247 -9.09 4.12 -12.22
C ILE A 247 -8.39 3.91 -10.88
N PHE A 248 -7.10 3.57 -10.95
CA PHE A 248 -6.31 3.23 -9.77
C PHE A 248 -6.42 4.29 -8.66
N GLN A 249 -6.71 3.83 -7.44
CA GLN A 249 -6.90 4.63 -6.22
C GLN A 249 -8.10 5.59 -6.22
N LEU A 250 -8.86 5.74 -7.32
CA LEU A 250 -10.00 6.67 -7.37
C LEU A 250 -11.37 5.99 -7.31
N GLU A 251 -11.46 4.67 -7.33
CA GLU A 251 -12.70 3.91 -7.54
C GLU A 251 -13.50 3.62 -6.25
N SER A 252 -12.95 3.89 -5.05
CA SER A 252 -13.67 3.59 -3.83
C SER A 252 -14.86 4.55 -3.59
N GLU A 253 -15.94 4.05 -2.96
CA GLU A 253 -17.12 4.87 -2.64
C GLU A 253 -16.76 6.12 -1.81
N GLY A 254 -15.85 5.97 -0.83
CA GLY A 254 -15.38 7.09 -0.02
C GLY A 254 -14.64 8.13 -0.84
N MET A 255 -13.77 7.69 -1.76
CA MET A 255 -13.05 8.57 -2.68
C MET A 255 -14.03 9.30 -3.63
N ASN A 256 -15.02 8.61 -4.17
CA ASN A 256 -16.04 9.20 -5.03
C ASN A 256 -16.87 10.29 -4.33
N LYS A 257 -17.15 10.15 -3.03
CA LYS A 257 -17.80 11.21 -2.23
C LYS A 257 -16.93 12.47 -2.14
N VAL A 258 -15.62 12.32 -2.07
CA VAL A 258 -14.69 13.49 -2.07
C VAL A 258 -14.58 14.07 -3.48
N ILE A 259 -14.41 13.24 -4.49
CA ILE A 259 -14.33 13.67 -5.91
C ILE A 259 -15.56 14.50 -6.30
N SER A 260 -16.77 14.07 -5.91
CA SER A 260 -18.01 14.79 -6.23
C SER A 260 -18.05 16.22 -5.70
N LYS A 261 -17.38 16.47 -4.55
CA LYS A 261 -17.26 17.80 -3.94
C LYS A 261 -16.09 18.59 -4.49
N LEU A 262 -14.92 17.96 -4.62
CA LEU A 262 -13.68 18.59 -5.08
C LEU A 262 -13.72 18.97 -6.56
N LYS A 263 -14.42 18.16 -7.39
CA LYS A 263 -14.53 18.33 -8.84
C LYS A 263 -13.16 18.60 -9.47
N PRO A 264 -12.27 17.61 -9.47
CA PRO A 264 -10.92 17.78 -10.02
C PRO A 264 -10.96 18.28 -11.46
N SER A 265 -10.16 19.30 -11.76
CA SER A 265 -10.10 19.95 -13.08
C SER A 265 -8.70 19.95 -13.71
N CYS A 266 -7.70 19.53 -12.94
CA CYS A 266 -6.31 19.42 -13.38
C CYS A 266 -5.55 18.34 -12.63
N PHE A 267 -4.34 18.02 -13.08
CA PHE A 267 -3.49 16.99 -12.49
C PHE A 267 -3.18 17.27 -11.01
N ASN A 268 -2.91 18.52 -10.66
CA ASN A 268 -2.61 18.91 -9.28
C ASN A 268 -3.78 18.66 -8.31
N ASP A 269 -5.01 18.74 -8.78
CA ASP A 269 -6.18 18.40 -7.97
C ASP A 269 -6.19 16.90 -7.60
N ILE A 270 -5.79 16.03 -8.55
CA ILE A 270 -5.66 14.58 -8.29
C ILE A 270 -4.52 14.31 -7.32
N VAL A 271 -3.38 14.97 -7.48
CA VAL A 271 -2.23 14.85 -6.57
C VAL A 271 -2.63 15.26 -5.15
N ALA A 272 -3.30 16.41 -5.00
CA ALA A 272 -3.79 16.90 -3.71
C ALA A 272 -4.84 15.95 -3.09
N LEU A 273 -5.78 15.45 -3.90
CA LEU A 273 -6.79 14.49 -3.47
C LEU A 273 -6.16 13.21 -2.89
N LEU A 274 -5.19 12.62 -3.59
CA LEU A 274 -4.49 11.42 -3.15
C LEU A 274 -3.62 11.66 -1.91
N ALA A 275 -3.09 12.86 -1.74
CA ALA A 275 -2.33 13.25 -0.55
C ALA A 275 -3.22 13.47 0.67
N LEU A 276 -4.40 14.08 0.47
CA LEU A 276 -5.37 14.35 1.52
C LEU A 276 -6.16 13.11 1.97
N TYR A 277 -6.47 12.18 1.05
CA TYR A 277 -7.28 11.01 1.36
C TYR A 277 -6.47 9.92 2.10
N ARG A 278 -5.98 10.28 3.28
CA ARG A 278 -5.22 9.40 4.20
C ARG A 278 -5.61 9.71 5.64
N PRO A 279 -5.52 8.74 6.56
CA PRO A 279 -5.70 9.02 7.99
C PRO A 279 -4.82 10.19 8.46
N GLY A 280 -5.40 11.17 9.14
CA GLY A 280 -4.76 12.41 9.55
C GLY A 280 -5.07 13.57 8.59
N PRO A 281 -4.46 13.64 7.39
CA PRO A 281 -4.74 14.73 6.44
C PRO A 281 -6.20 14.83 5.98
N MET A 282 -6.96 13.73 6.09
CA MET A 282 -8.37 13.65 5.66
C MET A 282 -9.27 14.70 6.35
N ASP A 283 -8.94 15.12 7.55
CA ASP A 283 -9.67 16.15 8.30
C ASP A 283 -9.61 17.53 7.61
N ASN A 284 -8.64 17.75 6.74
CA ASN A 284 -8.47 19.00 5.98
C ASN A 284 -9.22 19.03 4.64
N ILE A 285 -9.87 17.94 4.22
CA ILE A 285 -10.51 17.82 2.89
C ILE A 285 -11.59 18.90 2.71
N GLU A 286 -12.50 19.07 3.67
CA GLU A 286 -13.58 20.05 3.58
C GLU A 286 -13.02 21.48 3.53
N THR A 287 -12.00 21.77 4.31
CA THR A 287 -11.31 23.08 4.30
C THR A 287 -10.62 23.34 2.96
N TYR A 288 -9.98 22.31 2.38
CA TYR A 288 -9.33 22.41 1.06
C TYR A 288 -10.34 22.72 -0.04
N ILE A 289 -11.48 22.03 -0.03
CA ILE A 289 -12.56 22.22 -1.00
C ILE A 289 -13.17 23.63 -0.85
N ASP A 290 -13.47 24.06 0.38
CA ASP A 290 -14.01 25.39 0.64
C ASP A 290 -13.07 26.50 0.13
N ARG A 291 -11.79 26.42 0.46
CA ARG A 291 -10.80 27.39 0.02
C ARG A 291 -10.57 27.41 -1.50
N LYS A 292 -10.62 26.24 -2.14
CA LYS A 292 -10.51 26.12 -3.60
C LYS A 292 -11.63 26.89 -4.31
N PHE A 293 -12.86 26.81 -3.83
CA PHE A 293 -14.01 27.40 -4.52
C PHE A 293 -14.37 28.79 -4.03
N ASN A 294 -14.21 29.07 -2.75
CA ASN A 294 -14.64 30.35 -2.15
C ASN A 294 -13.50 31.36 -1.99
N GLY A 295 -12.24 30.91 -2.01
CA GLY A 295 -11.08 31.82 -1.96
C GLY A 295 -10.88 32.57 -0.62
N ASN A 296 -11.64 32.24 0.43
CA ASN A 296 -11.61 32.94 1.71
C ASN A 296 -10.55 32.36 2.65
N TYR A 297 -9.28 32.67 2.40
CA TYR A 297 -8.20 32.29 3.30
C TYR A 297 -7.06 33.32 3.24
N THR A 298 -6.25 33.36 4.29
CA THR A 298 -5.05 34.17 4.37
C THR A 298 -3.84 33.25 4.58
N ILE A 299 -2.73 33.58 3.95
CA ILE A 299 -1.46 32.90 4.13
C ILE A 299 -0.48 33.94 4.65
N ASP A 300 0.38 33.54 5.59
CA ASP A 300 1.49 34.38 6.01
C ASP A 300 2.41 34.63 4.82
N SER A 301 2.78 35.90 4.61
CA SER A 301 3.59 36.33 3.45
C SER A 301 4.95 35.62 3.36
N SER A 302 5.49 35.13 4.48
CA SER A 302 6.77 34.40 4.53
C SER A 302 6.71 33.00 3.90
N ILE A 303 5.51 32.42 3.77
CA ILE A 303 5.27 31.05 3.24
C ILE A 303 4.24 31.02 2.12
N GLU A 304 3.85 32.20 1.61
CA GLU A 304 2.81 32.29 0.59
C GLU A 304 3.17 31.52 -0.68
N ASP A 305 4.39 31.66 -1.17
CA ASP A 305 4.86 30.98 -2.38
C ASP A 305 4.80 29.45 -2.27
N ILE A 306 4.95 28.92 -1.05
CA ILE A 306 4.92 27.48 -0.78
C ILE A 306 3.48 26.96 -0.68
N LEU A 307 2.60 27.68 0.02
CA LEU A 307 1.27 27.18 0.37
C LEU A 307 0.16 27.68 -0.57
N LYS A 308 0.42 28.65 -1.43
CA LYS A 308 -0.56 29.15 -2.40
C LYS A 308 -1.12 28.05 -3.33
N PRO A 309 -0.31 27.11 -3.87
CA PRO A 309 -0.81 26.02 -4.71
C PRO A 309 -1.76 25.06 -3.98
N THR A 310 -1.73 25.04 -2.66
CA THR A 310 -2.55 24.16 -1.79
C THR A 310 -3.55 24.95 -0.93
N TYR A 311 -3.86 26.18 -1.35
CA TYR A 311 -4.84 27.07 -0.69
C TYR A 311 -4.53 27.30 0.80
N GLY A 312 -3.24 27.41 1.15
CA GLY A 312 -2.79 27.63 2.51
C GLY A 312 -2.84 26.42 3.43
N ILE A 313 -2.92 25.22 2.88
CA ILE A 313 -2.94 23.96 3.65
C ILE A 313 -1.65 23.18 3.42
N ILE A 314 -1.01 22.73 4.50
CA ILE A 314 0.16 21.86 4.44
C ILE A 314 -0.33 20.44 4.08
N ILE A 315 -0.12 20.03 2.83
CA ILE A 315 -0.56 18.73 2.30
C ILE A 315 0.65 17.83 2.06
N TYR A 316 1.74 18.42 1.55
CA TYR A 316 2.95 17.69 1.18
C TYR A 316 4.01 17.77 2.27
N GLN A 317 4.96 16.82 2.22
CA GLN A 317 6.12 16.80 3.13
C GLN A 317 7.15 17.83 2.72
#